data_d0901722748b9b9634ecd0895db3e1b9
#
_entry.id   d0901722748b9b9634ecd0895db3e1b9
#
_cell.length_a   1.000
_cell.length_b   1.000
_cell.length_c   1.000
_cell.angle_alpha   90.00
_cell.angle_beta   90.00
_cell.angle_gamma   90.00
#
_symmetry.space_group_name_H-M   'P 1'
#
loop_
_entity.id
_entity.type
_entity.pdbx_description
1 polymer ?
#
loop_
_entity_poly.entity_id
_entity_poly.type
_entity_poly.pdbx_seq_one_letter_code
_entity_poly.pdbx_strand_id
1 'polypeptide(L)'
;MRRDVTAMTMTTNRSRIATTLVTPGHRLLLSTAAAALTAYILLSPAHAAETRKEAKIDIAPGGIVNIISGGGSVALHSGGGRQVLATYTVHSDKIEVDQNSSADKQRVELRTHALPGQQPTADQARVDYDVTVPAGVSVNVSTTSAPITAEGLSGDIGLSSETGQITVTNALKSHVRVRSMAAPVTLKDVTISRVDIQSAGGAVQLSNVTGQRVAVGTTSGNIEYHGDCSGGGDYIFTTHSGAIDMTLPATASVDLSARSTTGAVENAFPLEEKHHNSFVPQPGRSFAGTSNSGSSSVELQSFSGKIRVKKQ
;
A
#
# COMPACT_ATOMS: atom_id res chain seq x y z
N MET A 1 -63.46 23.97 -33.67
CA MET A 1 -64.00 25.30 -33.25
C MET A 1 -62.76 26.16 -33.03
N ARG A 2 -62.42 26.97 -34.03
CA ARG A 2 -62.42 28.42 -34.15
C ARG A 2 -61.59 29.08 -33.06
N ARG A 3 -60.41 29.63 -33.48
CA ARG A 3 -60.06 31.05 -33.83
C ARG A 3 -59.68 31.83 -32.57
N ASP A 4 -58.71 32.73 -32.51
CA ASP A 4 -58.17 33.72 -33.46
C ASP A 4 -56.81 34.22 -32.94
N VAL A 5 -55.90 34.41 -33.73
CA VAL A 5 -54.99 35.43 -34.27
C VAL A 5 -55.22 36.85 -33.76
N THR A 6 -54.23 37.52 -33.29
CA THR A 6 -54.05 38.98 -33.53
C THR A 6 -52.56 39.34 -33.48
N ALA A 7 -52.09 39.82 -34.61
CA ALA A 7 -50.83 40.56 -34.83
C ALA A 7 -51.10 42.08 -34.77
N MET A 8 -50.14 42.90 -34.38
CA MET A 8 -50.06 44.34 -34.72
C MET A 8 -48.66 44.85 -34.33
N THR A 9 -47.80 45.10 -35.24
CA THR A 9 -47.55 46.20 -36.21
C THR A 9 -46.70 47.34 -35.61
N MET A 10 -45.56 47.50 -36.23
CA MET A 10 -44.67 48.63 -36.52
C MET A 10 -44.89 50.00 -35.88
N THR A 11 -43.78 50.66 -35.53
CA THR A 11 -43.57 52.07 -36.00
C THR A 11 -42.09 52.39 -36.06
N THR A 12 -41.62 52.74 -37.25
CA THR A 12 -40.39 53.40 -37.63
C THR A 12 -40.44 54.89 -37.29
N ASN A 13 -39.30 55.45 -36.87
CA ASN A 13 -39.13 56.89 -37.02
C ASN A 13 -37.69 57.22 -37.50
N ARG A 14 -37.65 57.86 -38.68
CA ARG A 14 -36.50 58.50 -39.34
C ARG A 14 -36.54 60.02 -39.09
N SER A 15 -35.42 60.63 -38.87
CA SER A 15 -35.10 62.02 -39.36
C SER A 15 -33.61 62.25 -39.15
N ARG A 16 -32.84 62.32 -40.17
CA ARG A 16 -32.45 63.38 -41.15
C ARG A 16 -31.56 64.48 -40.51
N ILE A 17 -30.30 64.38 -40.87
CA ILE A 17 -29.42 65.30 -41.67
C ILE A 17 -29.04 66.62 -41.02
N ALA A 18 -27.72 66.84 -40.87
CA ALA A 18 -27.07 68.09 -41.28
C ALA A 18 -25.57 67.84 -41.52
N THR A 19 -25.21 68.12 -42.76
CA THR A 19 -23.83 68.12 -43.31
C THR A 19 -23.28 69.53 -43.10
N THR A 20 -22.01 69.66 -42.64
CA THR A 20 -21.23 70.85 -42.87
C THR A 20 -19.75 70.48 -43.15
N LEU A 21 -19.33 70.79 -44.37
CA LEU A 21 -17.96 70.79 -44.90
C LEU A 21 -17.21 72.01 -44.38
N VAL A 22 -15.95 71.82 -43.92
CA VAL A 22 -14.82 72.73 -44.20
C VAL A 22 -13.49 71.99 -44.04
N THR A 23 -12.67 71.97 -45.05
CA THR A 23 -11.24 71.60 -45.15
C THR A 23 -10.35 72.86 -45.04
N PRO A 24 -9.00 72.77 -45.05
CA PRO A 24 -7.99 71.79 -44.63
C PRO A 24 -6.83 72.46 -43.81
N GLY A 25 -5.99 71.66 -43.22
CA GLY A 25 -4.69 72.16 -42.79
C GLY A 25 -3.95 71.44 -41.67
N HIS A 26 -2.84 70.87 -42.08
CA HIS A 26 -1.66 70.51 -41.30
C HIS A 26 -1.54 69.08 -40.75
N ARG A 27 -0.54 68.44 -41.29
CA ARG A 27 0.09 67.15 -40.93
C ARG A 27 0.59 67.19 -39.51
N LEU A 28 0.19 66.19 -38.70
CA LEU A 28 1.02 65.63 -37.64
C LEU A 28 0.78 64.15 -37.59
N LEU A 29 1.85 63.40 -37.89
CA LEU A 29 1.93 61.96 -37.74
C LEU A 29 1.89 61.64 -36.22
N LEU A 30 0.81 61.05 -35.73
CA LEU A 30 0.81 60.36 -34.45
C LEU A 30 0.43 58.92 -34.71
N SER A 31 1.43 58.07 -34.55
CA SER A 31 1.30 56.63 -34.54
C SER A 31 0.46 56.19 -33.34
N THR A 32 -0.77 55.78 -33.58
CA THR A 32 -1.58 55.06 -32.58
C THR A 32 -1.19 53.60 -32.60
N ALA A 33 -0.33 53.19 -31.67
CA ALA A 33 -0.11 51.79 -31.34
C ALA A 33 -1.40 51.28 -30.67
N ALA A 34 -2.16 50.46 -31.41
CA ALA A 34 -3.26 49.71 -30.87
C ALA A 34 -2.68 48.59 -29.99
N ALA A 35 -2.66 48.79 -28.65
CA ALA A 35 -2.35 47.73 -27.70
C ALA A 35 -3.52 46.78 -27.67
N ALA A 36 -3.41 45.67 -28.41
CA ALA A 36 -4.29 44.51 -28.24
C ALA A 36 -3.95 43.86 -26.89
N LEU A 37 -4.73 44.18 -25.86
CA LEU A 37 -4.68 43.51 -24.55
C LEU A 37 -5.29 42.14 -24.68
N THR A 38 -4.49 41.15 -25.07
CA THR A 38 -4.87 39.72 -24.99
C THR A 38 -4.95 39.36 -23.51
N ALA A 39 -6.16 39.32 -22.97
CA ALA A 39 -6.41 38.73 -21.65
C ALA A 39 -6.13 37.23 -21.75
N TYR A 40 -4.93 36.83 -21.37
CA TYR A 40 -4.58 35.44 -21.11
C TYR A 40 -5.32 35.07 -19.82
N ILE A 41 -6.50 34.47 -19.96
CA ILE A 41 -7.16 33.79 -18.84
C ILE A 41 -6.28 32.56 -18.55
N LEU A 42 -5.41 32.69 -17.56
CA LEU A 42 -4.74 31.56 -16.94
C LEU A 42 -5.87 30.71 -16.33
N LEU A 43 -6.34 29.71 -17.06
CA LEU A 43 -7.09 28.60 -16.46
C LEU A 43 -6.07 27.88 -15.54
N SER A 44 -6.01 28.32 -14.29
CA SER A 44 -5.39 27.52 -13.25
C SER A 44 -6.21 26.22 -13.17
N PRO A 45 -5.59 25.04 -13.31
CA PRO A 45 -6.32 23.82 -13.07
C PRO A 45 -6.89 23.94 -11.65
N ALA A 46 -8.20 23.82 -11.53
CA ALA A 46 -8.85 23.73 -10.23
C ALA A 46 -8.24 22.49 -9.54
N HIS A 47 -7.31 22.72 -8.63
CA HIS A 47 -6.87 21.68 -7.72
C HIS A 47 -8.11 21.29 -6.93
N ALA A 48 -8.49 20.02 -7.01
CA ALA A 48 -9.50 19.47 -6.12
C ALA A 48 -9.09 19.89 -4.70
N ALA A 49 -10.02 20.47 -3.95
CA ALA A 49 -9.73 21.01 -2.63
C ALA A 49 -9.29 19.84 -1.72
N GLU A 50 -8.00 19.73 -1.47
CA GLU A 50 -7.46 18.79 -0.49
C GLU A 50 -7.97 19.20 0.89
N THR A 51 -8.64 18.26 1.56
CA THR A 51 -9.15 18.49 2.91
C THR A 51 -8.40 17.61 3.90
N ARG A 52 -7.59 18.23 4.76
CA ARG A 52 -6.93 17.56 5.88
C ARG A 52 -7.82 17.57 7.10
N LYS A 53 -8.02 16.41 7.71
CA LYS A 53 -8.79 16.23 8.95
C LYS A 53 -7.95 15.49 9.99
N GLU A 54 -8.21 15.79 11.26
CA GLU A 54 -7.58 15.12 12.39
C GLU A 54 -8.67 14.51 13.27
N ALA A 55 -8.45 13.30 13.74
CA ALA A 55 -9.31 12.59 14.67
C ALA A 55 -8.50 12.06 15.85
N LYS A 56 -9.03 12.26 17.05
CA LYS A 56 -8.51 11.70 18.30
C LYS A 56 -9.58 10.78 18.87
N ILE A 57 -9.36 9.50 18.81
CA ILE A 57 -10.37 8.50 19.16
C ILE A 57 -9.86 7.65 20.33
N ASP A 58 -10.59 7.64 21.42
CA ASP A 58 -10.24 6.78 22.55
C ASP A 58 -10.34 5.30 22.16
N ILE A 59 -9.36 4.51 22.59
CA ILE A 59 -9.33 3.07 22.40
C ILE A 59 -8.93 2.38 23.71
N ALA A 60 -9.58 1.28 24.01
CA ALA A 60 -9.25 0.45 25.16
C ALA A 60 -7.95 -0.35 24.89
N PRO A 61 -7.19 -0.73 25.94
CA PRO A 61 -6.04 -1.61 25.80
C PRO A 61 -6.42 -2.93 25.10
N GLY A 62 -5.62 -3.36 24.12
CA GLY A 62 -5.92 -4.56 23.32
C GLY A 62 -7.04 -4.37 22.30
N GLY A 63 -7.55 -3.16 22.10
CA GLY A 63 -8.53 -2.85 21.06
C GLY A 63 -7.96 -3.00 19.66
N ILE A 64 -8.82 -2.79 18.65
CA ILE A 64 -8.50 -3.01 17.25
C ILE A 64 -8.82 -1.77 16.43
N VAL A 65 -7.87 -1.32 15.61
CA VAL A 65 -8.06 -0.27 14.60
C VAL A 65 -8.22 -0.92 13.24
N ASN A 66 -9.34 -0.67 12.58
CA ASN A 66 -9.61 -1.12 11.21
C ASN A 66 -9.52 0.08 10.25
N ILE A 67 -8.77 -0.05 9.16
CA ILE A 67 -8.68 0.97 8.10
C ILE A 67 -9.02 0.32 6.77
N ILE A 68 -9.99 0.90 6.06
CA ILE A 68 -10.42 0.42 4.74
C ILE A 68 -10.30 1.57 3.76
N SER A 69 -9.40 1.46 2.80
CA SER A 69 -9.15 2.48 1.79
C SER A 69 -8.97 1.88 0.40
N GLY A 70 -9.51 2.54 -0.62
CA GLY A 70 -9.31 2.13 -2.02
C GLY A 70 -7.94 2.55 -2.56
N GLY A 71 -7.55 3.81 -2.33
CA GLY A 71 -6.34 4.42 -2.86
C GLY A 71 -5.77 5.49 -1.93
N GLY A 72 -4.67 6.11 -2.33
CA GLY A 72 -3.89 7.02 -1.50
C GLY A 72 -2.74 6.30 -0.81
N SER A 73 -2.54 6.52 0.48
CA SER A 73 -1.51 5.85 1.30
C SER A 73 -1.99 5.58 2.72
N VAL A 74 -1.40 4.58 3.39
CA VAL A 74 -1.67 4.32 4.81
C VAL A 74 -0.34 4.17 5.55
N ALA A 75 -0.02 5.13 6.40
CA ALA A 75 1.11 5.09 7.31
C ALA A 75 0.63 4.83 8.74
N LEU A 76 1.23 3.83 9.40
CA LEU A 76 0.92 3.43 10.76
C LEU A 76 2.16 3.56 11.62
N HIS A 77 2.05 4.27 12.72
CA HIS A 77 3.13 4.49 13.66
C HIS A 77 2.71 4.07 15.07
N SER A 78 3.67 3.56 15.84
CA SER A 78 3.44 3.31 17.26
C SER A 78 3.52 4.61 18.04
N GLY A 79 2.60 4.80 18.97
CA GLY A 79 2.56 5.98 19.85
C GLY A 79 2.27 5.65 21.29
N GLY A 80 2.39 6.67 22.14
CA GLY A 80 2.03 6.60 23.55
C GLY A 80 0.57 6.97 23.80
N GLY A 81 0.07 6.66 24.99
CA GLY A 81 -1.26 7.09 25.42
C GLY A 81 -2.34 6.06 25.21
N ARG A 82 -3.59 6.49 25.13
CA ARG A 82 -4.81 5.66 25.01
C ARG A 82 -5.73 6.13 23.90
N GLN A 83 -5.20 6.92 22.97
CA GLN A 83 -5.96 7.46 21.84
C GLN A 83 -5.28 7.10 20.54
N VAL A 84 -6.07 6.72 19.57
CA VAL A 84 -5.66 6.67 18.18
C VAL A 84 -5.68 8.10 17.64
N LEU A 85 -4.56 8.54 17.10
CA LEU A 85 -4.44 9.84 16.44
C LEU A 85 -4.42 9.55 14.94
N ALA A 86 -5.48 9.93 14.25
CA ALA A 86 -5.58 9.75 12.81
C ALA A 86 -5.60 11.11 12.12
N THR A 87 -4.60 11.37 11.31
CA THR A 87 -4.62 12.48 10.34
C THR A 87 -4.89 11.88 8.98
N TYR A 88 -5.82 12.44 8.24
CA TYR A 88 -6.06 11.99 6.87
C TYR A 88 -6.36 13.16 5.94
N THR A 89 -5.83 13.04 4.72
CA THR A 89 -6.02 14.01 3.64
C THR A 89 -6.89 13.41 2.56
N VAL A 90 -8.04 14.01 2.35
CA VAL A 90 -9.01 13.64 1.31
C VAL A 90 -8.74 14.48 0.06
N HIS A 91 -8.50 13.84 -1.08
CA HIS A 91 -8.11 14.52 -2.32
C HIS A 91 -9.28 14.88 -3.24
N SER A 92 -10.52 14.70 -2.79
CA SER A 92 -11.72 15.01 -3.59
C SER A 92 -12.94 15.24 -2.70
N ASP A 93 -13.85 16.06 -3.16
CA ASP A 93 -15.17 16.30 -2.56
C ASP A 93 -16.19 15.17 -2.84
N LYS A 94 -15.79 14.14 -3.63
CA LYS A 94 -16.63 12.99 -3.99
C LYS A 94 -16.55 11.81 -3.04
N ILE A 95 -15.61 11.86 -2.10
CA ILE A 95 -15.36 10.80 -1.14
C ILE A 95 -15.41 11.31 0.28
N GLU A 96 -15.73 10.42 1.19
CA GLU A 96 -15.78 10.69 2.62
C GLU A 96 -15.09 9.59 3.42
N VAL A 97 -14.62 9.94 4.61
CA VAL A 97 -14.08 9.00 5.58
C VAL A 97 -15.03 8.91 6.75
N ASP A 98 -15.66 7.76 6.90
CA ASP A 98 -16.42 7.41 8.10
C ASP A 98 -15.48 7.10 9.24
N GLN A 99 -15.81 7.62 10.41
CA GLN A 99 -15.13 7.34 11.67
C GLN A 99 -16.13 6.72 12.62
N ASN A 100 -15.96 5.42 12.90
CA ASN A 100 -16.81 4.68 13.81
C ASN A 100 -15.99 4.20 15.01
N SER A 101 -16.55 4.32 16.20
CA SER A 101 -16.00 3.77 17.43
C SER A 101 -17.06 2.96 18.15
N SER A 102 -16.70 1.76 18.59
CA SER A 102 -17.62 0.95 19.41
C SER A 102 -17.82 1.57 20.80
N ALA A 103 -18.98 1.35 21.40
CA ALA A 103 -19.33 1.92 22.70
C ALA A 103 -18.39 1.47 23.84
N ASP A 104 -17.83 0.28 23.73
CA ASP A 104 -16.84 -0.30 24.65
C ASP A 104 -15.39 0.14 24.35
N LYS A 105 -15.20 0.99 23.34
CA LYS A 105 -13.90 1.48 22.86
C LYS A 105 -12.93 0.36 22.43
N GLN A 106 -13.42 -0.84 22.14
CA GLN A 106 -12.60 -1.95 21.68
C GLN A 106 -12.31 -1.89 20.17
N ARG A 107 -13.08 -1.13 19.42
CA ARG A 107 -12.93 -1.02 17.97
C ARG A 107 -13.03 0.41 17.48
N VAL A 108 -12.07 0.78 16.65
CA VAL A 108 -12.07 2.01 15.85
C VAL A 108 -12.06 1.61 14.39
N GLU A 109 -12.92 2.18 13.58
CA GLU A 109 -12.96 1.95 12.13
C GLU A 109 -12.87 3.28 11.39
N LEU A 110 -11.94 3.35 10.44
CA LEU A 110 -11.80 4.42 9.47
C LEU A 110 -12.07 3.83 8.09
N ARG A 111 -13.11 4.30 7.43
CA ARG A 111 -13.52 3.76 6.14
C ARG A 111 -13.71 4.84 5.09
N THR A 112 -12.93 4.75 4.01
CA THR A 112 -13.13 5.59 2.82
C THR A 112 -14.25 5.04 1.97
N HIS A 113 -15.19 5.89 1.56
CA HIS A 113 -16.22 5.54 0.59
C HIS A 113 -16.57 6.71 -0.32
N ALA A 114 -17.16 6.41 -1.50
CA ALA A 114 -17.70 7.42 -2.38
C ALA A 114 -19.04 7.95 -1.83
N LEU A 115 -19.28 9.26 -1.97
CA LEU A 115 -20.55 9.85 -1.61
C LEU A 115 -21.69 9.31 -2.51
N PRO A 116 -22.93 9.24 -2.01
CA PRO A 116 -24.07 8.73 -2.77
C PRO A 116 -24.21 9.42 -4.13
N GLY A 117 -24.33 8.61 -5.19
CA GLY A 117 -24.44 9.09 -6.56
C GLY A 117 -23.14 9.60 -7.21
N GLN A 118 -22.01 9.58 -6.50
CA GLN A 118 -20.70 9.93 -7.04
C GLN A 118 -19.96 8.70 -7.56
N GLN A 119 -19.22 8.89 -8.65
CA GLN A 119 -18.31 7.89 -9.21
C GLN A 119 -16.92 8.52 -9.34
N PRO A 120 -16.14 8.52 -8.27
CA PRO A 120 -14.79 9.07 -8.30
C PRO A 120 -13.86 8.23 -9.19
N THR A 121 -13.00 8.90 -9.94
CA THR A 121 -11.86 8.23 -10.58
C THR A 121 -10.88 7.69 -9.53
N ALA A 122 -9.93 6.85 -9.92
CA ALA A 122 -8.91 6.32 -9.01
C ALA A 122 -8.15 7.44 -8.27
N ASP A 123 -7.80 8.54 -8.98
CA ASP A 123 -7.14 9.70 -8.37
C ASP A 123 -8.05 10.46 -7.41
N GLN A 124 -9.33 10.56 -7.71
CA GLN A 124 -10.32 11.22 -6.86
C GLN A 124 -10.70 10.37 -5.64
N ALA A 125 -10.48 9.06 -5.68
CA ALA A 125 -10.77 8.13 -4.58
C ALA A 125 -9.60 8.01 -3.58
N ARG A 126 -8.57 8.87 -3.68
CA ARG A 126 -7.38 8.82 -2.82
C ARG A 126 -7.62 9.48 -1.47
N VAL A 127 -7.19 8.77 -0.42
CA VAL A 127 -7.06 9.29 0.94
C VAL A 127 -5.71 8.87 1.50
N ASP A 128 -4.94 9.84 1.98
CA ASP A 128 -3.68 9.57 2.66
C ASP A 128 -3.93 9.57 4.16
N TYR A 129 -3.69 8.43 4.79
CA TYR A 129 -3.81 8.23 6.22
C TYR A 129 -2.44 8.22 6.90
N ASP A 130 -2.32 8.96 7.98
CA ASP A 130 -1.23 8.91 8.94
C ASP A 130 -1.83 8.65 10.32
N VAL A 131 -1.61 7.44 10.84
CA VAL A 131 -2.31 6.97 12.03
C VAL A 131 -1.31 6.51 13.08
N THR A 132 -1.33 7.17 14.23
CA THR A 132 -0.57 6.78 15.40
C THR A 132 -1.44 5.92 16.31
N VAL A 133 -0.96 4.71 16.59
CA VAL A 133 -1.69 3.68 17.35
C VAL A 133 -1.01 3.42 18.68
N PRO A 134 -1.73 3.39 19.81
CA PRO A 134 -1.15 3.04 21.10
C PRO A 134 -0.52 1.65 21.12
N ALA A 135 0.51 1.47 21.95
CA ALA A 135 1.17 0.18 22.12
C ALA A 135 0.19 -0.92 22.55
N GLY A 136 0.30 -2.11 21.94
CA GLY A 136 -0.56 -3.28 22.24
C GLY A 136 -1.94 -3.24 21.58
N VAL A 137 -2.28 -2.18 20.86
CA VAL A 137 -3.50 -2.12 20.04
C VAL A 137 -3.24 -2.82 18.70
N SER A 138 -4.15 -3.68 18.30
CA SER A 138 -4.08 -4.41 17.03
C SER A 138 -4.55 -3.54 15.87
N VAL A 139 -4.00 -3.77 14.68
CA VAL A 139 -4.39 -3.05 13.47
C VAL A 139 -4.78 -4.00 12.36
N ASN A 140 -5.84 -3.69 11.63
CA ASN A 140 -6.22 -4.34 10.38
C ASN A 140 -6.37 -3.29 9.29
N VAL A 141 -5.61 -3.42 8.23
CA VAL A 141 -5.66 -2.51 7.08
C VAL A 141 -6.01 -3.30 5.83
N SER A 142 -6.98 -2.82 5.09
CA SER A 142 -7.37 -3.36 3.79
C SER A 142 -7.37 -2.26 2.75
N THR A 143 -6.57 -2.44 1.70
CA THR A 143 -6.48 -1.49 0.59
C THR A 143 -6.58 -2.20 -0.76
N THR A 144 -7.03 -1.47 -1.78
CA THR A 144 -6.94 -1.95 -3.17
C THR A 144 -5.57 -1.61 -3.76
N SER A 145 -5.20 -0.33 -3.76
CA SER A 145 -3.96 0.14 -4.40
C SER A 145 -3.09 1.02 -3.51
N ALA A 146 -3.58 1.43 -2.34
CA ALA A 146 -2.81 2.25 -1.43
C ALA A 146 -1.63 1.46 -0.84
N PRO A 147 -0.40 1.98 -0.90
CA PRO A 147 0.71 1.42 -0.14
C PRO A 147 0.43 1.51 1.36
N ILE A 148 0.90 0.49 2.08
CA ILE A 148 0.77 0.38 3.53
C ILE A 148 2.16 0.35 4.14
N THR A 149 2.44 1.25 5.07
CA THR A 149 3.65 1.26 5.88
C THR A 149 3.28 1.13 7.35
N ALA A 150 3.84 0.15 8.05
CA ALA A 150 3.60 -0.08 9.46
C ALA A 150 4.96 -0.10 10.21
N GLU A 151 5.12 0.81 11.16
CA GLU A 151 6.40 0.99 11.86
C GLU A 151 6.23 0.93 13.38
N GLY A 152 7.06 0.13 14.04
CA GLY A 152 7.19 0.07 15.49
C GLY A 152 5.99 -0.50 16.23
N LEU A 153 5.06 -1.15 15.54
CA LEU A 153 3.83 -1.67 16.14
C LEU A 153 4.12 -2.88 17.05
N SER A 154 3.32 -3.02 18.10
CA SER A 154 3.45 -4.09 19.11
C SER A 154 2.16 -4.87 19.38
N GLY A 155 1.06 -4.55 18.70
CA GLY A 155 -0.18 -5.33 18.65
C GLY A 155 -0.20 -6.26 17.44
N ASP A 156 -1.25 -7.06 17.30
CA ASP A 156 -1.42 -7.89 16.10
C ASP A 156 -1.62 -7.04 14.85
N ILE A 157 -0.94 -7.40 13.77
CA ILE A 157 -0.90 -6.65 12.50
C ILE A 157 -1.50 -7.50 11.40
N GLY A 158 -2.66 -7.09 10.89
CA GLY A 158 -3.32 -7.68 9.72
C GLY A 158 -3.30 -6.71 8.54
N LEU A 159 -2.58 -7.02 7.47
CA LEU A 159 -2.47 -6.16 6.30
C LEU A 159 -2.93 -6.90 5.05
N SER A 160 -3.76 -6.25 4.25
CA SER A 160 -4.24 -6.79 2.98
C SER A 160 -4.18 -5.72 1.90
N SER A 161 -3.58 -6.03 0.76
CA SER A 161 -3.56 -5.15 -0.40
C SER A 161 -3.66 -5.95 -1.70
N GLU A 162 -4.35 -5.43 -2.69
CA GLU A 162 -4.36 -6.06 -4.01
C GLU A 162 -3.08 -5.71 -4.79
N THR A 163 -2.73 -4.42 -4.88
CA THR A 163 -1.60 -3.93 -5.68
C THR A 163 -0.66 -2.96 -4.95
N GLY A 164 -1.11 -2.31 -3.87
CA GLY A 164 -0.30 -1.36 -3.09
C GLY A 164 0.77 -2.07 -2.28
N GLN A 165 2.01 -1.62 -2.34
CA GLN A 165 3.13 -2.19 -1.58
C GLN A 165 2.85 -2.24 -0.07
N ILE A 166 3.29 -3.32 0.57
CA ILE A 166 3.18 -3.49 2.03
C ILE A 166 4.60 -3.51 2.63
N THR A 167 4.84 -2.62 3.59
CA THR A 167 6.10 -2.53 4.32
C THR A 167 5.85 -2.57 5.81
N VAL A 168 6.52 -3.49 6.52
CA VAL A 168 6.48 -3.59 7.98
C VAL A 168 7.90 -3.50 8.52
N THR A 169 8.13 -2.58 9.43
CA THR A 169 9.45 -2.36 10.03
C THR A 169 9.35 -2.27 11.56
N ASN A 170 10.38 -2.79 12.24
CA ASN A 170 10.54 -2.68 13.70
C ASN A 170 9.33 -3.20 14.51
N ALA A 171 8.60 -4.20 14.01
CA ALA A 171 7.48 -4.78 14.74
C ALA A 171 7.96 -5.77 15.82
N LEU A 172 7.36 -5.69 17.01
CA LEU A 172 7.78 -6.45 18.18
C LEU A 172 6.60 -7.18 18.86
N LYS A 173 6.83 -8.42 19.31
CA LYS A 173 5.93 -9.18 20.21
C LYS A 173 4.49 -9.38 19.70
N SER A 174 4.27 -9.43 18.39
CA SER A 174 2.94 -9.49 17.78
C SER A 174 2.80 -10.67 16.82
N HIS A 175 1.62 -10.82 16.27
CA HIS A 175 1.43 -11.63 15.07
C HIS A 175 1.34 -10.71 13.86
N VAL A 176 2.07 -11.01 12.79
CA VAL A 176 1.93 -10.33 11.51
C VAL A 176 1.29 -11.26 10.50
N ARG A 177 0.16 -10.85 9.98
CA ARG A 177 -0.53 -11.53 8.88
C ARG A 177 -0.63 -10.59 7.69
N VAL A 178 -0.07 -11.01 6.55
CA VAL A 178 -0.11 -10.24 5.32
C VAL A 178 -0.78 -11.06 4.22
N ARG A 179 -1.69 -10.43 3.50
CA ARG A 179 -2.29 -10.96 2.28
C ARG A 179 -2.07 -10.00 1.13
N SER A 180 -1.51 -10.49 0.05
CA SER A 180 -1.26 -9.71 -1.16
C SER A 180 -1.76 -10.45 -2.39
N MET A 181 -2.34 -9.73 -3.35
CA MET A 181 -2.62 -10.31 -4.66
C MET A 181 -1.41 -10.14 -5.59
N ALA A 182 -1.00 -8.91 -5.86
CA ALA A 182 0.15 -8.59 -6.71
C ALA A 182 1.14 -7.62 -6.04
N ALA A 183 0.79 -7.09 -4.86
CA ALA A 183 1.60 -6.13 -4.15
C ALA A 183 2.91 -6.74 -3.62
N PRO A 184 4.06 -6.07 -3.77
CA PRO A 184 5.29 -6.44 -3.08
C PRO A 184 5.12 -6.32 -1.55
N VAL A 185 5.73 -7.25 -0.82
CA VAL A 185 5.71 -7.30 0.64
C VAL A 185 7.14 -7.25 1.17
N THR A 186 7.43 -6.31 2.04
CA THR A 186 8.74 -6.16 2.68
C THR A 186 8.59 -6.15 4.20
N LEU A 187 9.23 -7.07 4.88
CA LEU A 187 9.39 -7.06 6.34
C LEU A 187 10.85 -6.85 6.71
N LYS A 188 11.12 -5.92 7.61
CA LYS A 188 12.48 -5.61 8.04
C LYS A 188 12.55 -5.39 9.56
N ASP A 189 13.57 -6.01 10.20
CA ASP A 189 13.85 -5.87 11.62
C ASP A 189 12.62 -6.20 12.49
N VAL A 190 12.05 -7.39 12.25
CA VAL A 190 10.80 -7.86 12.85
C VAL A 190 11.08 -9.04 13.78
N THR A 191 10.80 -8.88 15.07
CA THR A 191 10.99 -9.92 16.10
C THR A 191 9.64 -10.20 16.77
N ILE A 192 8.95 -11.26 16.32
CA ILE A 192 7.56 -11.53 16.69
C ILE A 192 7.29 -13.01 16.88
N SER A 193 6.14 -13.36 17.47
CA SER A 193 5.78 -14.75 17.70
C SER A 193 5.46 -15.48 16.40
N ARG A 194 4.72 -14.83 15.50
CA ARG A 194 4.26 -15.47 14.25
C ARG A 194 4.18 -14.49 13.08
N VAL A 195 4.77 -14.90 11.96
CA VAL A 195 4.61 -14.28 10.64
C VAL A 195 3.82 -15.23 9.74
N ASP A 196 2.82 -14.73 9.04
CA ASP A 196 2.02 -15.49 8.08
C ASP A 196 1.78 -14.61 6.84
N ILE A 197 2.52 -14.86 5.76
CA ILE A 197 2.43 -14.09 4.52
C ILE A 197 1.88 -14.96 3.41
N GLN A 198 0.83 -14.50 2.75
CA GLN A 198 0.27 -15.12 1.56
C GLN A 198 0.22 -14.11 0.43
N SER A 199 0.92 -14.40 -0.66
CA SER A 199 0.95 -13.57 -1.87
C SER A 199 0.59 -14.41 -3.09
N ALA A 200 -0.20 -13.88 -4.02
CA ALA A 200 -0.39 -14.58 -5.29
C ALA A 200 0.79 -14.30 -6.24
N GLY A 201 1.10 -13.04 -6.53
CA GLY A 201 2.13 -12.66 -7.50
C GLY A 201 3.19 -11.69 -7.01
N GLY A 202 2.94 -10.99 -5.91
CA GLY A 202 3.89 -10.02 -5.34
C GLY A 202 5.13 -10.70 -4.76
N ALA A 203 6.30 -10.11 -4.98
CA ALA A 203 7.53 -10.55 -4.35
C ALA A 203 7.50 -10.33 -2.83
N VAL A 204 8.10 -11.23 -2.07
CA VAL A 204 8.20 -11.15 -0.62
C VAL A 204 9.67 -11.06 -0.21
N GLN A 205 10.03 -9.99 0.47
CA GLN A 205 11.37 -9.75 1.00
C GLN A 205 11.34 -9.70 2.52
N LEU A 206 12.20 -10.50 3.14
CA LEU A 206 12.33 -10.61 4.58
C LEU A 206 13.78 -10.33 4.97
N SER A 207 14.00 -9.32 5.81
CA SER A 207 15.32 -8.96 6.32
C SER A 207 15.32 -8.89 7.84
N ASN A 208 16.14 -9.68 8.50
CA ASN A 208 16.20 -9.76 9.97
C ASN A 208 14.81 -10.05 10.58
N VAL A 209 14.09 -11.01 10.01
CA VAL A 209 12.78 -11.45 10.52
C VAL A 209 12.99 -12.70 11.35
N THR A 210 12.64 -12.64 12.62
CA THR A 210 12.79 -13.73 13.58
C THR A 210 11.47 -14.00 14.31
N GLY A 211 11.21 -15.27 14.64
CA GLY A 211 10.00 -15.65 15.33
C GLY A 211 9.90 -17.14 15.62
N GLN A 212 8.92 -17.54 16.41
CA GLN A 212 8.65 -18.98 16.66
C GLN A 212 8.12 -19.67 15.39
N ARG A 213 7.43 -18.91 14.54
CA ARG A 213 6.96 -19.41 13.24
C ARG A 213 6.95 -18.30 12.19
N VAL A 214 7.67 -18.52 11.10
CA VAL A 214 7.68 -17.65 9.92
C VAL A 214 7.22 -18.47 8.72
N ALA A 215 6.00 -18.25 8.26
CA ALA A 215 5.41 -18.96 7.13
C ALA A 215 5.13 -17.98 5.97
N VAL A 216 5.69 -18.28 4.80
CA VAL A 216 5.49 -17.50 3.58
C VAL A 216 5.06 -18.42 2.46
N GLY A 217 3.91 -18.11 1.88
CA GLY A 217 3.39 -18.81 0.71
C GLY A 217 3.17 -17.86 -0.46
N THR A 218 3.67 -18.22 -1.64
CA THR A 218 3.39 -17.48 -2.88
C THR A 218 2.92 -18.42 -4.00
N THR A 219 2.18 -17.90 -4.98
CA THR A 219 1.92 -18.68 -6.19
C THR A 219 3.03 -18.45 -7.22
N SER A 220 3.34 -17.22 -7.56
CA SER A 220 4.36 -16.88 -8.55
C SER A 220 5.38 -15.83 -8.09
N GLY A 221 5.15 -15.20 -6.93
CA GLY A 221 6.08 -14.23 -6.34
C GLY A 221 7.38 -14.90 -5.88
N ASN A 222 8.48 -14.21 -6.06
CA ASN A 222 9.76 -14.64 -5.50
C ASN A 222 9.77 -14.39 -3.98
N ILE A 223 10.47 -15.25 -3.25
CA ILE A 223 10.71 -15.12 -1.82
C ILE A 223 12.20 -14.90 -1.62
N GLU A 224 12.57 -13.84 -0.93
CA GLU A 224 13.94 -13.51 -0.55
C GLU A 224 14.02 -13.37 0.97
N TYR A 225 14.94 -14.11 1.58
CA TYR A 225 15.18 -14.08 3.01
C TYR A 225 16.65 -13.78 3.31
N HIS A 226 16.89 -12.79 4.16
CA HIS A 226 18.19 -12.46 4.71
C HIS A 226 18.12 -12.40 6.23
N GLY A 227 18.80 -13.31 6.92
CA GLY A 227 18.79 -13.37 8.38
C GLY A 227 19.38 -14.66 8.90
N ASP A 228 19.46 -14.78 10.22
CA ASP A 228 20.10 -15.92 10.89
C ASP A 228 19.13 -17.04 11.30
N CYS A 229 17.84 -16.87 11.06
CA CYS A 229 16.78 -17.78 11.53
C CYS A 229 16.88 -18.04 13.06
N SER A 230 17.31 -17.05 13.85
CA SER A 230 17.50 -17.22 15.29
C SER A 230 16.18 -17.40 16.04
N GLY A 231 16.27 -17.92 17.26
CA GLY A 231 15.12 -18.06 18.17
C GLY A 231 14.51 -19.46 18.25
N GLY A 232 15.04 -20.46 17.53
CA GLY A 232 14.55 -21.84 17.61
C GLY A 232 13.17 -22.04 16.98
N GLY A 233 12.85 -21.27 15.93
CA GLY A 233 11.54 -21.29 15.27
C GLY A 233 11.47 -22.15 14.03
N ASP A 234 10.24 -22.24 13.48
CA ASP A 234 9.93 -22.90 12.21
C ASP A 234 9.85 -21.87 11.09
N TYR A 235 10.68 -22.01 10.08
CA TYR A 235 10.73 -21.16 8.89
C TYR A 235 10.29 -21.96 7.67
N ILE A 236 9.12 -21.65 7.13
CA ILE A 236 8.50 -22.38 6.03
C ILE A 236 8.28 -21.45 4.84
N PHE A 237 9.00 -21.68 3.75
CA PHE A 237 8.88 -20.90 2.52
C PHE A 237 8.39 -21.78 1.38
N THR A 238 7.22 -21.47 0.84
CA THR A 238 6.57 -22.27 -0.20
C THR A 238 6.20 -21.39 -1.38
N THR A 239 6.53 -21.85 -2.59
CA THR A 239 6.08 -21.20 -3.82
C THR A 239 5.65 -22.23 -4.86
N HIS A 240 4.73 -21.85 -5.75
CA HIS A 240 4.44 -22.72 -6.87
C HIS A 240 5.47 -22.53 -8.01
N SER A 241 5.74 -21.31 -8.44
CA SER A 241 6.64 -21.05 -9.57
C SER A 241 7.70 -19.97 -9.33
N GLY A 242 7.61 -19.19 -8.27
CA GLY A 242 8.60 -18.19 -7.90
C GLY A 242 9.93 -18.81 -7.44
N ALA A 243 10.99 -18.04 -7.48
CA ALA A 243 12.26 -18.43 -6.88
C ALA A 243 12.24 -18.23 -5.35
N ILE A 244 13.03 -19.05 -4.63
CA ILE A 244 13.32 -18.84 -3.21
C ILE A 244 14.82 -18.63 -3.07
N ASP A 245 15.21 -17.45 -2.63
CA ASP A 245 16.58 -17.08 -2.35
C ASP A 245 16.75 -16.86 -0.84
N MET A 246 17.57 -17.71 -0.19
CA MET A 246 17.86 -17.59 1.23
C MET A 246 19.36 -17.31 1.44
N THR A 247 19.66 -16.29 2.22
CA THR A 247 21.01 -15.92 2.61
C THR A 247 21.15 -15.99 4.12
N LEU A 248 22.05 -16.85 4.60
CA LEU A 248 22.29 -17.11 6.01
C LEU A 248 23.73 -16.75 6.40
N PRO A 249 23.98 -16.18 7.59
CA PRO A 249 25.33 -16.02 8.12
C PRO A 249 25.92 -17.38 8.49
N ALA A 250 27.24 -17.51 8.47
CA ALA A 250 27.92 -18.77 8.83
C ALA A 250 27.60 -19.28 10.25
N THR A 251 27.14 -18.39 11.12
CA THR A 251 26.75 -18.69 12.51
C THR A 251 25.33 -19.22 12.64
N ALA A 252 24.53 -19.22 11.55
CA ALA A 252 23.15 -19.70 11.60
C ALA A 252 23.10 -21.17 12.03
N SER A 253 22.23 -21.46 13.00
CA SER A 253 22.02 -22.80 13.54
C SER A 253 20.69 -23.35 13.03
N VAL A 254 20.73 -24.10 11.93
CA VAL A 254 19.52 -24.52 11.21
C VAL A 254 19.53 -26.02 10.85
N ASP A 255 18.38 -26.64 10.94
CA ASP A 255 18.04 -27.91 10.30
C ASP A 255 17.27 -27.56 9.02
N LEU A 256 17.95 -27.62 7.88
CA LEU A 256 17.47 -27.07 6.61
C LEU A 256 17.14 -28.17 5.61
N SER A 257 15.96 -28.10 5.05
CA SER A 257 15.53 -28.93 3.95
C SER A 257 15.02 -28.07 2.79
N ALA A 258 15.40 -28.43 1.56
CA ALA A 258 14.96 -27.75 0.35
C ALA A 258 14.59 -28.75 -0.74
N ARG A 259 13.46 -28.53 -1.40
CA ARG A 259 12.97 -29.37 -2.49
C ARG A 259 12.24 -28.58 -3.55
N SER A 260 12.58 -28.83 -4.81
CA SER A 260 11.79 -28.38 -5.96
C SER A 260 11.37 -29.56 -6.82
N THR A 261 10.10 -29.63 -7.24
CA THR A 261 9.60 -30.74 -8.04
C THR A 261 10.21 -30.76 -9.44
N THR A 262 10.25 -29.61 -10.12
CA THR A 262 10.76 -29.48 -11.48
C THR A 262 11.88 -28.43 -11.62
N GLY A 263 12.02 -27.52 -10.66
CA GLY A 263 13.05 -26.47 -10.62
C GLY A 263 14.40 -27.00 -10.11
N ALA A 264 15.43 -26.18 -10.22
CA ALA A 264 16.76 -26.47 -9.69
C ALA A 264 16.89 -26.05 -8.22
N VAL A 265 17.64 -26.83 -7.45
CA VAL A 265 17.96 -26.52 -6.06
C VAL A 265 19.49 -26.44 -5.90
N GLU A 266 19.97 -25.28 -5.46
CA GLU A 266 21.40 -24.97 -5.28
C GLU A 266 21.67 -24.65 -3.82
N ASN A 267 22.71 -25.26 -3.26
CA ASN A 267 23.18 -24.98 -1.91
C ASN A 267 24.66 -24.59 -1.94
N ALA A 268 24.96 -23.40 -1.42
CA ALA A 268 26.31 -22.92 -1.13
C ALA A 268 26.53 -22.65 0.36
N PHE A 269 25.59 -23.00 1.21
CA PHE A 269 25.69 -22.89 2.67
C PHE A 269 26.24 -24.20 3.25
N PRO A 270 27.18 -24.16 4.19
CA PRO A 270 27.79 -25.36 4.76
C PRO A 270 26.79 -26.10 5.64
N LEU A 271 26.47 -27.33 5.22
CA LEU A 271 25.56 -28.23 5.93
C LEU A 271 26.23 -29.60 6.10
N GLU A 272 26.05 -30.24 7.25
CA GLU A 272 26.24 -31.66 7.43
C GLU A 272 25.02 -32.40 6.87
N GLU A 273 25.24 -33.32 5.94
CA GLU A 273 24.16 -34.04 5.29
C GLU A 273 23.34 -34.87 6.29
N LYS A 274 22.03 -34.85 6.16
CA LYS A 274 21.10 -35.56 7.02
C LYS A 274 20.04 -36.27 6.18
N HIS A 275 19.67 -37.48 6.61
CA HIS A 275 18.48 -38.13 6.07
C HIS A 275 17.22 -37.37 6.46
N HIS A 276 16.39 -37.05 5.48
CA HIS A 276 15.10 -36.44 5.70
C HIS A 276 13.96 -37.47 5.69
N ASN A 277 13.07 -37.41 6.67
CA ASN A 277 12.00 -38.41 6.83
C ASN A 277 10.93 -38.34 5.72
N SER A 278 10.77 -37.17 5.06
CA SER A 278 9.73 -36.94 4.05
C SER A 278 10.18 -37.17 2.61
N PHE A 279 11.50 -37.22 2.33
CA PHE A 279 12.04 -37.45 1.00
C PHE A 279 13.50 -37.89 1.06
N VAL A 280 13.94 -38.56 0.00
CA VAL A 280 15.35 -38.89 -0.21
C VAL A 280 15.99 -37.73 -1.00
N PRO A 281 17.05 -37.09 -0.50
CA PRO A 281 17.73 -36.01 -1.22
C PRO A 281 18.20 -36.47 -2.61
N GLN A 282 17.96 -35.59 -3.60
CA GLN A 282 18.35 -35.82 -4.99
C GLN A 282 19.20 -34.65 -5.50
N PRO A 283 20.41 -34.89 -6.02
CA PRO A 283 21.29 -33.85 -6.52
C PRO A 283 20.57 -32.93 -7.53
N GLY A 284 20.70 -31.61 -7.30
CA GLY A 284 20.09 -30.57 -8.13
C GLY A 284 18.56 -30.40 -7.98
N ARG A 285 17.89 -31.25 -7.19
CA ARG A 285 16.44 -31.17 -6.93
C ARG A 285 16.07 -31.02 -5.47
N SER A 286 16.88 -31.56 -4.58
CA SER A 286 16.64 -31.47 -3.15
C SER A 286 17.91 -31.73 -2.34
N PHE A 287 17.97 -31.17 -1.16
CA PHE A 287 18.96 -31.48 -0.15
C PHE A 287 18.34 -31.37 1.25
N ALA A 288 18.97 -31.98 2.22
CA ALA A 288 18.68 -31.79 3.63
C ALA A 288 20.00 -31.87 4.42
N GLY A 289 20.13 -31.05 5.44
CA GLY A 289 21.32 -31.01 6.26
C GLY A 289 21.19 -30.07 7.45
N THR A 290 22.11 -30.20 8.38
CA THR A 290 22.14 -29.43 9.62
C THR A 290 23.38 -28.56 9.66
N SER A 291 23.25 -27.33 10.10
CA SER A 291 24.36 -26.44 10.41
C SER A 291 24.36 -26.11 11.90
N ASN A 292 25.53 -26.18 12.53
CA ASN A 292 25.72 -25.99 13.95
C ASN A 292 24.81 -26.94 14.77
N SER A 293 24.04 -26.45 15.73
CA SER A 293 23.14 -27.29 16.55
C SER A 293 21.77 -27.57 15.90
N GLY A 294 21.47 -26.98 14.73
CA GLY A 294 20.16 -27.15 14.09
C GLY A 294 18.99 -26.63 14.92
N SER A 295 19.19 -25.53 15.62
CA SER A 295 18.18 -25.03 16.61
C SER A 295 16.89 -24.57 15.96
N SER A 296 16.92 -24.12 14.71
CA SER A 296 15.73 -23.70 13.95
C SER A 296 15.48 -24.64 12.78
N SER A 297 14.20 -24.95 12.53
CA SER A 297 13.76 -25.72 11.38
C SER A 297 13.52 -24.81 10.18
N VAL A 298 14.09 -25.13 9.04
CA VAL A 298 13.92 -24.37 7.78
C VAL A 298 13.48 -25.29 6.67
N GLU A 299 12.31 -25.03 6.11
CA GLU A 299 11.74 -25.80 5.02
C GLU A 299 11.49 -24.91 3.81
N LEU A 300 12.15 -25.23 2.68
CA LEU A 300 12.01 -24.53 1.41
C LEU A 300 11.37 -25.46 0.37
N GLN A 301 10.20 -25.08 -0.12
CA GLN A 301 9.46 -25.87 -1.09
C GLN A 301 9.08 -25.06 -2.33
N SER A 302 9.34 -25.61 -3.51
CA SER A 302 8.83 -25.07 -4.77
C SER A 302 8.29 -26.20 -5.66
N PHE A 303 7.27 -25.91 -6.47
CA PHE A 303 6.88 -26.84 -7.52
C PHE A 303 7.81 -26.70 -8.74
N SER A 304 8.02 -25.49 -9.29
CA SER A 304 8.83 -25.27 -10.49
C SER A 304 9.91 -24.19 -10.34
N GLY A 305 9.87 -23.39 -9.29
CA GLY A 305 10.83 -22.33 -9.06
C GLY A 305 12.21 -22.85 -8.62
N LYS A 306 13.22 -22.03 -8.86
CA LYS A 306 14.58 -22.29 -8.40
C LYS A 306 14.71 -21.95 -6.91
N ILE A 307 15.39 -22.80 -6.16
CA ILE A 307 15.75 -22.56 -4.76
C ILE A 307 17.26 -22.38 -4.67
N ARG A 308 17.71 -21.34 -4.00
CA ARG A 308 19.12 -21.04 -3.74
C ARG A 308 19.33 -20.73 -2.27
N VAL A 309 20.26 -21.46 -1.66
CA VAL A 309 20.71 -21.14 -0.30
C VAL A 309 22.17 -20.72 -0.35
N LYS A 310 22.47 -19.55 0.18
CA LYS A 310 23.79 -18.91 0.14
C LYS A 310 24.30 -18.59 1.52
N LYS A 311 25.61 -18.58 1.65
CA LYS A 311 26.29 -17.99 2.80
C LYS A 311 26.43 -16.47 2.58
N GLN A 312 26.16 -15.69 3.63
CA GLN A 312 26.45 -14.27 3.67
C GLN A 312 27.96 -14.03 3.67
#